data_6daa818db6a85e7bc8a47195192317b0
#
_entry.id   6daa818db6a85e7bc8a47195192317b0
#
_cell.length_a   1.000
_cell.length_b   1.000
_cell.length_c   1.000
_cell.angle_alpha   90.00
_cell.angle_beta   90.00
_cell.angle_gamma   90.00
#
_symmetry.space_group_name_H-M   'P 1'
#
loop_
_entity.id
_entity.type
_entity.pdbx_description
1 polymer ?
#
loop_
_entity_poly.entity_id
_entity_poly.type
_entity_poly.pdbx_seq_one_letter_code
_entity_poly.pdbx_strand_id
1 'polypeptide(L)'
;PKIFFNPRFMAPAMPRLEDREIRFMVMRDEADDRSRLRLLMPFSVERPGIGIGPEILRAWSSPFAPLGTPLVDRDDPVGVFEDMLDILGRKHLKMPEILVIPDIAARGPVASALRIAAIGRNLPVLATGEKERAILKTGEEPDSYLKQAVTPHHLRGYNRLLRRLGELGEVTFGEWREPGDIRRRTEEFLALESQGWKGRKGTAMTIDRYRAAFTREALFNLAERDLCRIHTLDLNGKAIASLVVMRETGVAYTWKTAYDESFARFSPGALLMIDVTKRLLDDPNIERADSLAVPDHPVMTRLWKERETMETLLIGLNP
;
A
#
# COMPACT_ATOMS: atom_id res chain seq x y z
N PRO A 1 -9.42 3.98 -7.72
CA PRO A 1 -8.03 4.37 -7.95
C PRO A 1 -7.16 3.85 -6.82
N LYS A 2 -5.88 3.64 -7.11
CA LYS A 2 -4.96 3.17 -6.09
C LYS A 2 -3.61 3.85 -6.30
N ILE A 3 -3.06 4.39 -5.23
CA ILE A 3 -1.85 5.23 -5.24
C ILE A 3 -0.66 4.60 -5.96
N PHE A 4 -0.51 3.28 -5.89
CA PHE A 4 0.62 2.57 -6.52
C PHE A 4 0.57 2.55 -8.05
N PHE A 5 -0.60 2.79 -8.66
CA PHE A 5 -0.76 2.92 -10.10
C PHE A 5 -0.86 4.38 -10.54
N ASN A 6 -0.74 5.32 -9.60
CA ASN A 6 -0.59 6.72 -9.95
C ASN A 6 0.74 6.93 -10.68
N PRO A 7 0.77 7.65 -11.83
CA PRO A 7 2.01 7.90 -12.57
C PRO A 7 3.13 8.52 -11.73
N ARG A 8 2.80 9.32 -10.70
CA ARG A 8 3.77 9.95 -9.80
C ARG A 8 4.47 8.96 -8.88
N PHE A 9 3.88 7.77 -8.66
CA PHE A 9 4.51 6.66 -7.98
C PHE A 9 5.15 5.68 -8.98
N MET A 10 4.41 5.29 -10.02
CA MET A 10 4.86 4.27 -10.97
C MET A 10 6.07 4.70 -11.81
N ALA A 11 6.07 5.93 -12.32
CA ALA A 11 7.16 6.39 -13.18
C ALA A 11 8.53 6.34 -12.49
N PRO A 12 8.70 6.78 -11.23
CA PRO A 12 9.97 6.57 -10.53
C PRO A 12 10.21 5.12 -10.07
N ALA A 13 9.14 4.31 -9.86
CA ALA A 13 9.25 2.93 -9.38
C ALA A 13 9.79 1.97 -10.46
N MET A 14 9.23 2.02 -11.67
CA MET A 14 9.55 1.06 -12.74
C MET A 14 11.05 0.96 -13.05
N PRO A 15 11.79 2.06 -13.28
CA PRO A 15 13.21 1.96 -13.63
C PRO A 15 14.14 1.69 -12.44
N ARG A 16 13.63 1.71 -11.19
CA ARG A 16 14.47 1.65 -9.99
C ARG A 16 14.18 0.50 -9.04
N LEU A 17 12.97 -0.01 -9.06
CA LEU A 17 12.54 -1.06 -8.12
C LEU A 17 12.23 -2.38 -8.82
N GLU A 18 12.27 -2.40 -10.15
CA GLU A 18 11.76 -3.52 -10.91
C GLU A 18 12.83 -4.04 -11.87
N ASP A 19 13.19 -5.31 -11.68
CA ASP A 19 14.12 -6.02 -12.56
C ASP A 19 13.39 -6.85 -13.64
N ARG A 20 12.06 -7.00 -13.50
CA ARG A 20 11.22 -7.73 -14.46
C ARG A 20 10.85 -6.81 -15.61
N GLU A 21 10.63 -7.40 -16.79
CA GLU A 21 10.02 -6.69 -17.92
C GLU A 21 8.52 -6.45 -17.63
N ILE A 22 8.17 -5.22 -17.26
CA ILE A 22 6.77 -4.85 -16.99
C ILE A 22 6.14 -4.32 -18.28
N ARG A 23 5.05 -4.96 -18.66
CA ARG A 23 4.17 -4.58 -19.75
C ARG A 23 2.88 -4.00 -19.19
N PHE A 24 2.15 -3.24 -20.01
CA PHE A 24 0.90 -2.63 -19.62
C PHE A 24 -0.24 -3.15 -20.49
N MET A 25 -1.22 -3.78 -19.85
CA MET A 25 -2.51 -4.03 -20.48
C MET A 25 -3.37 -2.81 -20.30
N VAL A 26 -3.81 -2.24 -21.42
CA VAL A 26 -4.65 -1.04 -21.43
C VAL A 26 -5.84 -1.30 -22.35
N MET A 27 -7.05 -1.16 -21.80
CA MET A 27 -8.28 -1.17 -22.59
C MET A 27 -8.90 0.22 -22.55
N ARG A 28 -9.36 0.68 -23.71
CA ARG A 28 -9.96 2.02 -23.87
C ARG A 28 -11.17 1.93 -24.78
N ASP A 29 -12.18 2.72 -24.45
CA ASP A 29 -13.22 3.08 -25.41
C ASP A 29 -12.79 4.35 -26.11
N GLU A 30 -12.91 4.37 -27.43
CA GLU A 30 -12.66 5.53 -28.26
C GLU A 30 -14.02 5.94 -28.87
N ALA A 31 -14.54 7.07 -28.48
CA ALA A 31 -15.74 7.68 -29.06
C ALA A 31 -15.53 9.18 -29.18
N ASP A 32 -15.72 9.73 -30.39
CA ASP A 32 -15.81 11.16 -30.70
C ASP A 32 -14.85 12.06 -29.90
N ASP A 33 -13.54 12.00 -30.16
CA ASP A 33 -12.48 12.77 -29.49
C ASP A 33 -12.30 12.52 -27.98
N ARG A 34 -13.01 11.56 -27.39
CA ARG A 34 -12.85 11.17 -25.99
C ARG A 34 -12.34 9.73 -25.88
N SER A 35 -11.23 9.54 -25.16
CA SER A 35 -10.73 8.23 -24.80
C SER A 35 -11.02 7.98 -23.32
N ARG A 36 -11.80 6.93 -23.03
CA ARG A 36 -12.09 6.48 -21.65
C ARG A 36 -11.27 5.23 -21.34
N LEU A 37 -10.45 5.33 -20.30
CA LEU A 37 -9.70 4.19 -19.81
C LEU A 37 -10.67 3.20 -19.11
N ARG A 38 -10.74 1.96 -19.63
CA ARG A 38 -11.57 0.88 -19.08
C ARG A 38 -10.77 -0.04 -18.16
N LEU A 39 -9.51 -0.33 -18.52
CA LEU A 39 -8.63 -1.17 -17.75
C LEU A 39 -7.18 -0.64 -17.81
N LEU A 40 -6.50 -0.70 -16.67
CA LEU A 40 -5.04 -0.63 -16.60
C LEU A 40 -4.54 -1.73 -15.67
N MET A 41 -3.73 -2.63 -16.21
CA MET A 41 -3.06 -3.69 -15.48
C MET A 41 -1.61 -3.81 -15.92
N PRO A 42 -0.66 -3.27 -15.15
CA PRO A 42 0.75 -3.60 -15.33
C PRO A 42 0.97 -5.07 -15.00
N PHE A 43 1.79 -5.77 -15.79
CA PHE A 43 2.04 -7.20 -15.62
C PHE A 43 3.43 -7.60 -16.12
N SER A 44 3.90 -8.74 -15.64
CA SER A 44 5.07 -9.46 -16.17
C SER A 44 4.67 -10.82 -16.67
N VAL A 45 5.47 -11.36 -17.59
CA VAL A 45 5.45 -12.78 -17.95
C VAL A 45 6.65 -13.42 -17.28
N GLU A 46 6.42 -14.41 -16.45
CA GLU A 46 7.48 -15.02 -15.63
C GLU A 46 7.25 -16.53 -15.42
N ARG A 47 8.34 -17.23 -15.11
CA ARG A 47 8.28 -18.63 -14.64
C ARG A 47 8.51 -18.61 -13.12
N PRO A 48 7.52 -19.00 -12.33
CA PRO A 48 7.64 -18.97 -10.86
C PRO A 48 8.65 -19.98 -10.34
N GLY A 49 9.15 -19.72 -9.14
CA GLY A 49 10.07 -20.61 -8.43
C GLY A 49 11.47 -20.64 -9.05
N ILE A 50 12.01 -21.82 -9.26
CA ILE A 50 13.36 -22.04 -9.82
C ILE A 50 13.36 -22.08 -11.38
N GLY A 51 12.35 -21.49 -12.01
CA GLY A 51 12.23 -21.47 -13.47
C GLY A 51 11.70 -22.77 -14.09
N ILE A 52 11.18 -23.69 -13.28
CA ILE A 52 10.54 -24.94 -13.72
C ILE A 52 9.02 -24.75 -13.63
N GLY A 53 8.31 -25.08 -14.70
CA GLY A 53 6.86 -24.98 -14.77
C GLY A 53 6.37 -24.06 -15.91
N PRO A 54 5.06 -23.90 -16.04
CA PRO A 54 4.49 -23.04 -17.06
C PRO A 54 4.82 -21.56 -16.79
N GLU A 55 4.86 -20.79 -17.86
CA GLU A 55 4.86 -19.34 -17.75
C GLU A 55 3.51 -18.86 -17.21
N ILE A 56 3.55 -17.80 -16.45
CA ILE A 56 2.37 -17.13 -15.91
C ILE A 56 2.37 -15.66 -16.33
N LEU A 57 1.18 -15.10 -16.50
CA LEU A 57 0.94 -13.67 -16.58
C LEU A 57 0.64 -13.17 -15.18
N ARG A 58 1.54 -12.40 -14.59
CA ARG A 58 1.41 -11.93 -13.22
C ARG A 58 1.15 -10.43 -13.18
N ALA A 59 0.02 -10.02 -12.62
CA ALA A 59 -0.25 -8.61 -12.35
C ALA A 59 0.82 -8.04 -11.41
N TRP A 60 1.24 -6.82 -11.69
CA TRP A 60 2.32 -6.19 -10.96
C TRP A 60 1.96 -5.92 -9.49
N SER A 61 2.77 -6.44 -8.63
CA SER A 61 2.90 -6.05 -7.23
C SER A 61 4.37 -6.15 -6.81
N SER A 62 4.76 -5.40 -5.81
CA SER A 62 6.11 -5.40 -5.27
C SER A 62 6.08 -5.21 -3.75
N PRO A 63 7.17 -5.48 -3.03
CA PRO A 63 7.26 -5.20 -1.59
C PRO A 63 7.00 -3.74 -1.21
N PHE A 64 7.12 -2.81 -2.18
CA PHE A 64 6.88 -1.38 -2.00
C PHE A 64 5.49 -0.94 -2.49
N ALA A 65 4.80 -1.81 -3.22
CA ALA A 65 3.45 -1.63 -3.77
C ALA A 65 2.67 -2.95 -3.65
N PRO A 66 2.30 -3.39 -2.42
CA PRO A 66 1.77 -4.74 -2.18
C PRO A 66 0.27 -4.84 -2.47
N LEU A 67 -0.13 -4.46 -3.67
CA LEU A 67 -1.49 -4.54 -4.20
C LEU A 67 -1.45 -4.80 -5.72
N GLY A 68 -1.72 -6.02 -6.15
CA GLY A 68 -1.77 -6.40 -7.57
C GLY A 68 -3.11 -6.09 -8.28
N THR A 69 -4.08 -5.55 -7.55
CA THR A 69 -5.44 -5.29 -8.06
C THR A 69 -5.42 -4.38 -9.29
N PRO A 70 -5.96 -4.78 -10.46
CA PRO A 70 -6.08 -3.92 -11.63
C PRO A 70 -6.94 -2.67 -11.37
N LEU A 71 -6.70 -1.59 -12.10
CA LEU A 71 -7.66 -0.52 -12.24
C LEU A 71 -8.68 -0.93 -13.30
N VAL A 72 -9.95 -0.90 -12.95
CA VAL A 72 -11.06 -1.24 -13.83
C VAL A 72 -12.13 -0.18 -13.72
N ASP A 73 -12.83 0.07 -14.83
CA ASP A 73 -13.98 0.96 -14.88
C ASP A 73 -15.05 0.48 -13.89
N ARG A 74 -15.53 1.38 -13.06
CA ARG A 74 -16.52 1.06 -12.02
C ARG A 74 -17.94 0.83 -12.58
N ASP A 75 -18.23 1.34 -13.79
CA ASP A 75 -19.59 1.30 -14.34
C ASP A 75 -19.91 -0.10 -14.90
N ASP A 76 -18.91 -0.80 -15.46
CA ASP A 76 -19.05 -2.15 -15.96
C ASP A 76 -17.78 -3.00 -15.75
N PRO A 77 -17.41 -3.29 -14.50
CA PRO A 77 -16.19 -4.04 -14.22
C PRO A 77 -16.24 -5.49 -14.70
N VAL A 78 -17.43 -6.11 -14.74
CA VAL A 78 -17.60 -7.50 -15.20
C VAL A 78 -17.35 -7.59 -16.70
N GLY A 79 -18.03 -6.78 -17.51
CA GLY A 79 -17.85 -6.77 -18.96
C GLY A 79 -16.41 -6.45 -19.38
N VAL A 80 -15.75 -5.51 -18.68
CA VAL A 80 -14.33 -5.22 -18.94
C VAL A 80 -13.43 -6.43 -18.66
N PHE A 81 -13.68 -7.17 -17.58
CA PHE A 81 -12.91 -8.38 -17.28
C PHE A 81 -13.26 -9.52 -18.25
N GLU A 82 -14.48 -9.60 -18.70
CA GLU A 82 -14.90 -10.52 -19.74
C GLU A 82 -14.11 -10.31 -21.01
N ASP A 83 -14.06 -9.08 -21.51
CA ASP A 83 -13.27 -8.70 -22.68
C ASP A 83 -11.77 -8.98 -22.49
N MET A 84 -11.24 -8.65 -21.29
CA MET A 84 -9.85 -8.93 -20.96
C MET A 84 -9.54 -10.42 -21.05
N LEU A 85 -10.36 -11.28 -20.45
CA LEU A 85 -10.15 -12.72 -20.43
C LEU A 85 -10.26 -13.31 -21.85
N ASP A 86 -11.22 -12.83 -22.65
CA ASP A 86 -11.38 -13.25 -24.06
C ASP A 86 -10.16 -12.86 -24.90
N ILE A 87 -9.60 -11.68 -24.69
CA ILE A 87 -8.38 -11.24 -25.38
C ILE A 87 -7.19 -12.12 -24.97
N LEU A 88 -7.00 -12.34 -23.68
CA LEU A 88 -5.88 -13.13 -23.15
C LEU A 88 -5.95 -14.60 -23.60
N GLY A 89 -7.15 -15.18 -23.74
CA GLY A 89 -7.36 -16.54 -24.22
C GLY A 89 -7.09 -16.75 -25.73
N ARG A 90 -6.83 -15.69 -26.51
CA ARG A 90 -6.58 -15.79 -27.93
C ARG A 90 -5.22 -16.42 -28.24
N LYS A 91 -5.20 -17.62 -28.80
CA LYS A 91 -3.99 -18.41 -29.09
C LYS A 91 -2.92 -17.68 -29.92
N HIS A 92 -3.33 -16.78 -30.82
CA HIS A 92 -2.38 -16.03 -31.66
C HIS A 92 -1.54 -15.00 -30.87
N LEU A 93 -1.98 -14.58 -29.70
CA LEU A 93 -1.22 -13.67 -28.81
C LEU A 93 -0.11 -14.39 -28.06
N LYS A 94 -0.12 -15.75 -28.05
CA LYS A 94 0.89 -16.57 -27.34
C LYS A 94 1.12 -16.12 -25.88
N MET A 95 0.06 -15.68 -25.22
CA MET A 95 0.12 -15.33 -23.80
C MET A 95 0.13 -16.59 -22.93
N PRO A 96 0.73 -16.52 -21.72
CA PRO A 96 0.63 -17.61 -20.75
C PRO A 96 -0.82 -18.00 -20.44
N GLU A 97 -1.04 -19.28 -20.16
CA GLU A 97 -2.39 -19.80 -19.90
C GLU A 97 -2.88 -19.58 -18.47
N ILE A 98 -2.10 -18.94 -17.62
CA ILE A 98 -2.45 -18.67 -16.22
C ILE A 98 -2.26 -17.19 -15.93
N LEU A 99 -3.34 -16.54 -15.51
CA LEU A 99 -3.34 -15.18 -14.97
C LEU A 99 -3.25 -15.24 -13.44
N VAL A 100 -2.32 -14.51 -12.86
CA VAL A 100 -2.11 -14.41 -11.42
C VAL A 100 -2.29 -12.96 -10.98
N ILE A 101 -3.23 -12.72 -10.07
CA ILE A 101 -3.46 -11.41 -9.44
C ILE A 101 -3.06 -11.51 -7.97
N PRO A 102 -1.87 -11.06 -7.58
CA PRO A 102 -1.42 -11.11 -6.19
C PRO A 102 -2.01 -9.97 -5.35
N ASP A 103 -2.11 -10.21 -4.05
CA ASP A 103 -2.48 -9.18 -3.07
C ASP A 103 -3.77 -8.42 -3.44
N ILE A 104 -4.82 -9.15 -3.79
CA ILE A 104 -6.17 -8.60 -4.05
C ILE A 104 -7.05 -8.81 -2.82
N ALA A 105 -7.90 -7.84 -2.52
CA ALA A 105 -8.91 -7.99 -1.45
C ALA A 105 -9.91 -9.07 -1.84
N ALA A 106 -9.96 -10.18 -1.09
CA ALA A 106 -10.70 -11.40 -1.43
C ALA A 106 -12.20 -11.15 -1.67
N ARG A 107 -12.80 -10.27 -0.87
CA ARG A 107 -14.21 -9.88 -0.94
C ARG A 107 -14.41 -8.48 -1.55
N GLY A 108 -13.34 -7.93 -2.15
CA GLY A 108 -13.41 -6.62 -2.80
C GLY A 108 -14.19 -6.67 -4.11
N PRO A 109 -14.72 -5.52 -4.58
CA PRO A 109 -15.54 -5.46 -5.79
C PRO A 109 -14.78 -5.94 -7.04
N VAL A 110 -13.47 -5.68 -7.11
CA VAL A 110 -12.63 -6.07 -8.26
C VAL A 110 -12.45 -7.59 -8.30
N ALA A 111 -12.16 -8.24 -7.17
CA ALA A 111 -12.05 -9.69 -7.10
C ALA A 111 -13.38 -10.37 -7.41
N SER A 112 -14.48 -9.82 -6.93
CA SER A 112 -15.83 -10.32 -7.18
C SER A 112 -16.18 -10.24 -8.69
N ALA A 113 -15.95 -9.08 -9.32
CA ALA A 113 -16.21 -8.90 -10.73
C ALA A 113 -15.35 -9.83 -11.59
N LEU A 114 -14.06 -9.99 -11.25
CA LEU A 114 -13.15 -10.88 -11.97
C LEU A 114 -13.56 -12.36 -11.84
N ARG A 115 -14.03 -12.79 -10.67
CA ARG A 115 -14.57 -14.15 -10.47
C ARG A 115 -15.85 -14.37 -11.29
N ILE A 116 -16.77 -13.40 -11.28
CA ILE A 116 -18.01 -13.49 -12.08
C ILE A 116 -17.66 -13.64 -13.56
N ALA A 117 -16.77 -12.81 -14.09
CA ALA A 117 -16.34 -12.86 -15.47
C ALA A 117 -15.68 -14.21 -15.84
N ALA A 118 -14.81 -14.73 -14.98
CA ALA A 118 -14.14 -16.00 -15.21
C ALA A 118 -15.12 -17.20 -15.14
N ILE A 119 -16.01 -17.24 -14.14
CA ILE A 119 -17.01 -18.30 -13.98
C ILE A 119 -17.99 -18.29 -15.17
N GLY A 120 -18.44 -17.12 -15.61
CA GLY A 120 -19.31 -16.97 -16.78
C GLY A 120 -18.72 -17.54 -18.08
N ARG A 121 -17.38 -17.69 -18.13
CA ARG A 121 -16.63 -18.29 -19.25
C ARG A 121 -16.18 -19.72 -19.01
N ASN A 122 -16.62 -20.34 -17.92
CA ASN A 122 -16.19 -21.67 -17.48
C ASN A 122 -14.66 -21.78 -17.26
N LEU A 123 -14.00 -20.67 -16.94
CA LEU A 123 -12.58 -20.67 -16.65
C LEU A 123 -12.33 -21.11 -15.20
N PRO A 124 -11.30 -21.95 -14.95
CA PRO A 124 -10.96 -22.37 -13.60
C PRO A 124 -10.41 -21.18 -12.77
N VAL A 125 -10.91 -21.05 -11.55
CA VAL A 125 -10.51 -20.00 -10.60
C VAL A 125 -10.04 -20.64 -9.30
N LEU A 126 -8.86 -20.26 -8.82
CA LEU A 126 -8.28 -20.71 -7.57
C LEU A 126 -7.82 -19.50 -6.77
N ALA A 127 -8.12 -19.48 -5.47
CA ALA A 127 -7.56 -18.54 -4.52
C ALA A 127 -6.54 -19.22 -3.61
N THR A 128 -5.46 -18.52 -3.30
CA THR A 128 -4.39 -19.03 -2.42
C THR A 128 -3.71 -17.89 -1.64
N GLY A 129 -2.94 -18.24 -0.64
CA GLY A 129 -2.12 -17.27 0.10
C GLY A 129 -2.94 -16.25 0.89
N GLU A 130 -4.10 -16.67 1.43
CA GLU A 130 -4.94 -15.81 2.25
C GLU A 130 -4.17 -15.27 3.46
N LYS A 131 -4.31 -13.97 3.69
CA LYS A 131 -3.70 -13.27 4.82
C LYS A 131 -4.56 -12.11 5.26
N GLU A 132 -4.64 -11.90 6.57
CA GLU A 132 -5.38 -10.79 7.15
C GLU A 132 -4.53 -9.52 7.20
N ARG A 133 -5.12 -8.40 6.82
CA ARG A 133 -4.52 -7.07 6.87
C ARG A 133 -5.37 -6.15 7.72
N ALA A 134 -4.73 -5.40 8.61
CA ALA A 134 -5.43 -4.42 9.44
C ALA A 134 -5.88 -3.23 8.58
N ILE A 135 -7.15 -2.86 8.73
CA ILE A 135 -7.81 -1.75 8.04
C ILE A 135 -8.41 -0.82 9.09
N LEU A 136 -8.40 0.47 8.83
CA LEU A 136 -9.13 1.48 9.56
C LEU A 136 -10.33 1.93 8.70
N LYS A 137 -11.54 1.81 9.21
CA LYS A 137 -12.71 2.49 8.67
C LYS A 137 -12.91 3.79 9.42
N THR A 138 -13.12 4.88 8.69
CA THR A 138 -13.37 6.19 9.30
C THR A 138 -14.86 6.38 9.56
N GLY A 139 -15.22 7.49 10.20
CA GLY A 139 -16.61 7.81 10.55
C GLY A 139 -16.96 7.64 12.04
N GLU A 140 -16.04 7.10 12.85
CA GLU A 140 -16.15 7.10 14.30
C GLU A 140 -15.31 8.23 14.91
N GLU A 141 -15.76 8.78 16.05
CA GLU A 141 -14.98 9.75 16.81
C GLU A 141 -13.69 9.10 17.32
N PRO A 142 -12.50 9.75 17.19
CA PRO A 142 -11.19 9.13 17.41
C PRO A 142 -10.99 8.51 18.79
N ASP A 143 -11.38 9.20 19.87
CA ASP A 143 -11.22 8.69 21.22
C ASP A 143 -12.19 7.54 21.52
N SER A 144 -13.38 7.56 20.92
CA SER A 144 -14.33 6.46 21.01
C SER A 144 -13.81 5.23 20.29
N TYR A 145 -13.29 5.39 19.06
CA TYR A 145 -12.69 4.31 18.30
C TYR A 145 -11.53 3.66 19.08
N LEU A 146 -10.60 4.47 19.60
CA LEU A 146 -9.44 3.95 20.32
C LEU A 146 -9.83 3.22 21.60
N LYS A 147 -10.87 3.67 22.33
CA LYS A 147 -11.39 2.96 23.51
C LYS A 147 -11.99 1.60 23.17
N GLN A 148 -12.54 1.44 21.96
CA GLN A 148 -13.07 0.16 21.50
C GLN A 148 -11.97 -0.76 20.93
N ALA A 149 -11.01 -0.19 20.16
CA ALA A 149 -9.97 -0.95 19.50
C ALA A 149 -8.85 -1.41 20.45
N VAL A 150 -8.53 -0.58 21.44
CA VAL A 150 -7.38 -0.79 22.31
C VAL A 150 -7.84 -0.99 23.76
N THR A 151 -7.33 -2.03 24.41
CA THR A 151 -7.69 -2.28 25.83
C THR A 151 -7.30 -1.10 26.72
N PRO A 152 -8.08 -0.83 27.79
CA PRO A 152 -7.77 0.26 28.73
C PRO A 152 -6.38 0.14 29.35
N HIS A 153 -5.87 -1.08 29.52
CA HIS A 153 -4.51 -1.31 30.02
C HIS A 153 -3.45 -0.77 29.04
N HIS A 154 -3.57 -1.08 27.74
CA HIS A 154 -2.65 -0.60 26.72
C HIS A 154 -2.74 0.92 26.52
N LEU A 155 -3.96 1.49 26.51
CA LEU A 155 -4.10 2.96 26.41
C LEU A 155 -3.42 3.68 27.57
N ARG A 156 -3.63 3.21 28.80
CA ARG A 156 -2.90 3.76 29.98
C ARG A 156 -1.39 3.57 29.84
N GLY A 157 -0.96 2.44 29.27
CA GLY A 157 0.45 2.17 28.96
C GLY A 157 1.04 3.22 28.02
N TYR A 158 0.39 3.48 26.88
CA TYR A 158 0.83 4.47 25.91
C TYR A 158 0.85 5.89 26.49
N ASN A 159 -0.18 6.30 27.21
CA ASN A 159 -0.21 7.61 27.88
C ASN A 159 0.93 7.78 28.91
N ARG A 160 1.26 6.71 29.64
CA ARG A 160 2.41 6.71 30.55
C ARG A 160 3.73 6.84 29.80
N LEU A 161 3.90 6.15 28.67
CA LEU A 161 5.10 6.23 27.83
C LEU A 161 5.27 7.65 27.27
N LEU A 162 4.20 8.24 26.76
CA LEU A 162 4.20 9.61 26.23
C LEU A 162 4.60 10.62 27.32
N ARG A 163 4.02 10.52 28.53
CA ARG A 163 4.39 11.40 29.65
C ARG A 163 5.87 11.24 30.01
N ARG A 164 6.38 10.00 30.12
CA ARG A 164 7.79 9.74 30.41
C ARG A 164 8.73 10.21 29.31
N LEU A 165 8.30 10.19 28.07
CA LEU A 165 9.05 10.78 26.96
C LEU A 165 9.14 12.30 27.13
N GLY A 166 8.04 12.95 27.56
CA GLY A 166 8.00 14.38 27.86
C GLY A 166 8.88 14.82 29.04
N GLU A 167 9.29 13.90 29.92
CA GLU A 167 10.27 14.16 30.97
C GLU A 167 11.69 14.39 30.40
N LEU A 168 11.94 13.98 29.13
CA LEU A 168 13.23 14.16 28.46
C LEU A 168 13.32 15.46 27.63
N GLY A 169 12.19 16.13 27.40
CA GLY A 169 12.11 17.34 26.61
C GLY A 169 10.75 17.57 25.99
N GLU A 170 10.68 18.59 25.14
CA GLU A 170 9.45 18.91 24.41
C GLU A 170 9.10 17.84 23.38
N VAL A 171 7.89 17.29 23.49
CA VAL A 171 7.36 16.27 22.57
C VAL A 171 6.30 16.90 21.68
N THR A 172 6.47 16.80 20.36
CA THR A 172 5.51 17.32 19.38
C THR A 172 5.18 16.28 18.32
N PHE A 173 3.92 16.31 17.82
CA PHE A 173 3.46 15.50 16.68
C PHE A 173 3.27 16.40 15.48
N GLY A 174 4.03 16.13 14.41
CA GLY A 174 3.99 16.89 13.17
C GLY A 174 3.25 16.14 12.05
N GLU A 175 2.57 16.92 11.20
CA GLU A 175 2.05 16.46 9.90
C GLU A 175 2.59 17.40 8.83
N TRP A 176 3.27 16.84 7.86
CA TRP A 176 3.98 17.58 6.81
C TRP A 176 3.40 17.18 5.45
N ARG A 177 3.02 18.17 4.63
CA ARG A 177 2.37 17.96 3.33
C ARG A 177 2.95 18.80 2.20
N GLU A 178 3.52 19.95 2.55
CA GLU A 178 4.09 20.85 1.55
C GLU A 178 5.32 20.21 0.89
N PRO A 179 5.50 20.31 -0.44
CA PRO A 179 6.59 19.63 -1.15
C PRO A 179 7.98 19.91 -0.59
N GLY A 180 8.24 21.13 -0.11
CA GLY A 180 9.50 21.51 0.53
C GLY A 180 9.74 20.77 1.85
N ASP A 181 8.70 20.65 2.67
CA ASP A 181 8.75 19.89 3.93
C ASP A 181 8.87 18.40 3.67
N ILE A 182 8.11 17.85 2.73
CA ILE A 182 8.21 16.43 2.34
C ILE A 182 9.64 16.10 1.91
N ARG A 183 10.30 16.95 1.12
CA ARG A 183 11.70 16.74 0.74
C ARG A 183 12.61 16.64 1.97
N ARG A 184 12.52 17.57 2.91
CA ARG A 184 13.33 17.59 4.13
C ARG A 184 13.02 16.39 5.03
N ARG A 185 11.74 16.13 5.30
CA ARG A 185 11.29 15.03 6.18
C ARG A 185 11.54 13.65 5.57
N THR A 186 11.63 13.53 4.24
CA THR A 186 12.07 12.30 3.57
C THR A 186 13.52 11.97 3.93
N GLU A 187 14.43 12.95 3.95
CA GLU A 187 15.82 12.69 4.36
C GLU A 187 15.92 12.26 5.83
N GLU A 188 15.15 12.89 6.71
CA GLU A 188 15.08 12.49 8.13
C GLU A 188 14.52 11.06 8.28
N PHE A 189 13.46 10.70 7.54
CA PHE A 189 12.92 9.34 7.50
C PHE A 189 13.96 8.32 7.02
N LEU A 190 14.66 8.60 5.93
CA LEU A 190 15.70 7.73 5.38
C LEU A 190 16.86 7.54 6.37
N ALA A 191 17.25 8.60 7.07
CA ALA A 191 18.28 8.53 8.11
C ALA A 191 17.84 7.66 9.29
N LEU A 192 16.61 7.84 9.80
CA LEU A 192 16.04 7.02 10.86
C LEU A 192 15.96 5.54 10.46
N GLU A 193 15.49 5.25 9.24
CA GLU A 193 15.36 3.88 8.75
C GLU A 193 16.74 3.19 8.62
N SER A 194 17.75 3.93 8.15
CA SER A 194 19.11 3.45 7.98
C SER A 194 19.81 3.14 9.30
N GLN A 195 19.60 3.96 10.32
CA GLN A 195 20.21 3.80 11.65
C GLN A 195 19.56 2.66 12.46
N GLY A 196 18.33 2.27 12.13
CA GLY A 196 17.57 1.24 12.83
C GLY A 196 17.89 -0.19 12.39
N TRP A 197 17.08 -1.14 12.88
CA TRP A 197 17.20 -2.57 12.57
C TRP A 197 17.10 -2.89 11.08
N LYS A 198 16.37 -2.06 10.31
CA LYS A 198 16.26 -2.21 8.85
C LYS A 198 17.59 -1.95 8.15
N GLY A 199 18.37 -0.96 8.61
CA GLY A 199 19.73 -0.74 8.13
C GLY A 199 20.63 -1.93 8.42
N ARG A 200 20.61 -2.44 9.67
CA ARG A 200 21.40 -3.63 10.06
C ARG A 200 20.99 -4.90 9.31
N LYS A 201 19.71 -5.07 8.96
CA LYS A 201 19.21 -6.20 8.16
C LYS A 201 19.37 -6.02 6.65
N GLY A 202 19.88 -4.89 6.18
CA GLY A 202 20.00 -4.62 4.75
C GLY A 202 18.67 -4.40 4.03
N THR A 203 17.61 -3.96 4.75
CA THR A 203 16.27 -3.74 4.19
C THR A 203 15.84 -2.27 4.15
N ALA A 204 16.68 -1.35 4.66
CA ALA A 204 16.43 0.08 4.57
C ALA A 204 16.46 0.57 3.11
N MET A 205 15.71 1.63 2.82
CA MET A 205 15.66 2.21 1.46
C MET A 205 17.03 2.74 1.02
N THR A 206 17.88 3.17 1.95
CA THR A 206 19.21 3.72 1.66
C THR A 206 20.28 2.68 1.35
N ILE A 207 20.00 1.38 1.58
CA ILE A 207 20.96 0.31 1.28
C ILE A 207 21.27 0.21 -0.21
N ASP A 208 20.32 0.66 -1.03
CA ASP A 208 20.40 0.70 -2.47
C ASP A 208 20.09 2.13 -2.95
N ARG A 209 21.00 2.69 -3.74
CA ARG A 209 20.87 4.04 -4.32
C ARG A 209 19.60 4.22 -5.15
N TYR A 210 19.15 3.17 -5.84
CA TYR A 210 17.94 3.22 -6.65
C TYR A 210 16.68 3.31 -5.80
N ARG A 211 16.61 2.55 -4.70
CA ARG A 211 15.51 2.64 -3.74
C ARG A 211 15.44 4.00 -3.05
N ALA A 212 16.60 4.54 -2.66
CA ALA A 212 16.67 5.88 -2.08
C ALA A 212 16.22 6.95 -3.07
N ALA A 213 16.68 6.89 -4.32
CA ALA A 213 16.29 7.81 -5.39
C ALA A 213 14.78 7.70 -5.69
N PHE A 214 14.25 6.49 -5.80
CA PHE A 214 12.82 6.25 -5.93
C PHE A 214 12.03 6.91 -4.80
N THR A 215 12.43 6.69 -3.54
CA THR A 215 11.72 7.24 -2.38
C THR A 215 11.64 8.76 -2.44
N ARG A 216 12.76 9.42 -2.71
CA ARG A 216 12.83 10.88 -2.83
C ARG A 216 11.91 11.42 -3.93
N GLU A 217 12.00 10.83 -5.11
CA GLU A 217 11.24 11.29 -6.27
C GLU A 217 9.75 10.99 -6.13
N ALA A 218 9.37 9.77 -5.73
CA ALA A 218 7.97 9.40 -5.59
C ALA A 218 7.26 10.23 -4.53
N LEU A 219 7.85 10.40 -3.34
CA LEU A 219 7.22 11.17 -2.27
C LEU A 219 7.10 12.66 -2.64
N PHE A 220 8.12 13.23 -3.27
CA PHE A 220 8.05 14.61 -3.75
C PHE A 220 6.98 14.80 -4.82
N ASN A 221 6.96 13.95 -5.85
CA ASN A 221 5.97 14.02 -6.93
C ASN A 221 4.52 13.84 -6.43
N LEU A 222 4.32 12.97 -5.43
CA LEU A 222 3.02 12.79 -4.78
C LEU A 222 2.63 14.02 -3.96
N ALA A 223 3.57 14.64 -3.24
CA ALA A 223 3.33 15.84 -2.44
C ALA A 223 2.87 17.02 -3.29
N GLU A 224 3.38 17.17 -4.53
CA GLU A 224 2.92 18.21 -5.46
C GLU A 224 1.41 18.15 -5.78
N ARG A 225 0.74 17.04 -5.47
CA ARG A 225 -0.70 16.83 -5.64
C ARG A 225 -1.42 16.55 -4.33
N ASP A 226 -0.78 16.83 -3.21
CA ASP A 226 -1.35 16.58 -1.88
C ASP A 226 -1.69 15.09 -1.63
N LEU A 227 -0.92 14.17 -2.26
CA LEU A 227 -1.12 12.72 -2.18
C LEU A 227 -0.14 12.05 -1.21
N CYS A 228 0.72 12.81 -0.53
CA CYS A 228 1.68 12.33 0.44
C CYS A 228 1.64 13.16 1.71
N ARG A 229 1.76 12.48 2.84
CA ARG A 229 1.96 13.06 4.17
C ARG A 229 3.14 12.36 4.81
N ILE A 230 3.96 13.12 5.54
CA ILE A 230 4.92 12.55 6.49
C ILE A 230 4.50 13.00 7.87
N HIS A 231 4.23 12.04 8.74
CA HIS A 231 3.94 12.30 10.15
C HIS A 231 5.19 12.03 10.97
N THR A 232 5.43 12.85 12.00
CA THR A 232 6.60 12.72 12.87
C THR A 232 6.20 12.81 14.33
N LEU A 233 6.94 12.10 15.18
CA LEU A 233 7.03 12.34 16.61
C LEU A 233 8.41 12.94 16.85
N ASP A 234 8.44 14.19 17.25
CA ASP A 234 9.66 14.95 17.48
C ASP A 234 9.91 15.11 18.99
N LEU A 235 11.18 15.01 19.40
CA LEU A 235 11.66 15.34 20.74
C LEU A 235 12.66 16.48 20.60
N ASN A 236 12.40 17.63 21.25
CA ASN A 236 13.21 18.83 21.15
C ASN A 236 13.46 19.25 19.68
N GLY A 237 12.42 19.16 18.84
CA GLY A 237 12.47 19.53 17.42
C GLY A 237 13.17 18.53 16.50
N LYS A 238 13.66 17.39 17.01
CA LYS A 238 14.28 16.33 16.22
C LYS A 238 13.34 15.13 16.10
N ALA A 239 13.08 14.65 14.90
CA ALA A 239 12.25 13.47 14.67
C ALA A 239 12.89 12.22 15.30
N ILE A 240 12.13 11.54 16.19
CA ILE A 240 12.48 10.25 16.78
C ILE A 240 11.61 9.10 16.22
N ALA A 241 10.52 9.43 15.55
CA ALA A 241 9.76 8.51 14.70
C ALA A 241 9.18 9.25 13.51
N SER A 242 9.04 8.53 12.40
CA SER A 242 8.49 9.04 11.14
C SER A 242 7.65 7.97 10.46
N LEU A 243 6.50 8.38 9.91
CA LEU A 243 5.59 7.54 9.16
C LEU A 243 5.21 8.24 7.85
N VAL A 244 5.40 7.56 6.74
CA VAL A 244 4.94 8.01 5.43
C VAL A 244 3.54 7.47 5.17
N VAL A 245 2.60 8.37 4.91
CA VAL A 245 1.22 8.07 4.51
C VAL A 245 1.00 8.59 3.11
N MET A 246 0.55 7.71 2.22
CA MET A 246 0.09 8.08 0.88
C MET A 246 -1.44 8.07 0.86
N ARG A 247 -2.04 8.91 0.03
CA ARG A 247 -3.51 8.99 -0.04
C ARG A 247 -3.99 9.18 -1.48
N GLU A 248 -5.09 8.53 -1.82
CA GLU A 248 -5.76 8.73 -3.10
C GLU A 248 -7.23 8.32 -3.00
N THR A 249 -8.12 9.21 -3.44
CA THR A 249 -9.56 8.95 -3.58
C THR A 249 -10.18 8.29 -2.35
N GLY A 250 -10.10 8.96 -1.20
CA GLY A 250 -10.69 8.48 0.06
C GLY A 250 -9.92 7.37 0.77
N VAL A 251 -8.83 6.87 0.21
CA VAL A 251 -8.02 5.81 0.84
C VAL A 251 -6.65 6.33 1.24
N ALA A 252 -6.28 6.11 2.50
CA ALA A 252 -4.93 6.33 2.99
C ALA A 252 -4.15 5.01 3.09
N TYR A 253 -2.85 5.06 2.89
CA TYR A 253 -1.94 3.91 2.97
C TYR A 253 -0.78 4.25 3.90
N THR A 254 -0.65 3.54 5.03
CA THR A 254 0.50 3.71 5.93
C THR A 254 1.70 2.93 5.40
N TRP A 255 2.48 3.59 4.55
CA TRP A 255 3.44 2.92 3.68
C TRP A 255 4.69 2.43 4.42
N LYS A 256 5.38 3.32 5.12
CA LYS A 256 6.63 2.99 5.81
C LYS A 256 6.80 3.77 7.10
N THR A 257 7.27 3.07 8.12
CA THR A 257 7.59 3.65 9.44
C THR A 257 9.07 3.43 9.76
N ALA A 258 9.69 4.44 10.37
CA ALA A 258 11.01 4.36 10.96
C ALA A 258 11.02 5.06 12.33
N TYR A 259 11.89 4.63 13.24
CA TYR A 259 12.08 5.29 14.52
C TYR A 259 13.52 5.11 15.05
N ASP A 260 13.95 6.02 15.90
CA ASP A 260 15.23 5.96 16.60
C ASP A 260 15.16 4.92 17.73
N GLU A 261 15.92 3.83 17.60
CA GLU A 261 15.91 2.70 18.54
C GLU A 261 16.46 3.06 19.93
N SER A 262 17.21 4.14 20.07
CA SER A 262 17.63 4.64 21.39
C SER A 262 16.43 5.01 22.25
N PHE A 263 15.28 5.32 21.63
CA PHE A 263 14.00 5.59 22.28
C PHE A 263 13.04 4.40 22.29
N ALA A 264 13.47 3.19 21.90
CA ALA A 264 12.61 2.00 21.80
C ALA A 264 11.79 1.71 23.07
N ARG A 265 12.36 1.99 24.26
CA ARG A 265 11.68 1.85 25.57
C ARG A 265 10.40 2.70 25.70
N PHE A 266 10.25 3.73 24.88
CA PHE A 266 9.06 4.60 24.82
C PHE A 266 8.09 4.23 23.71
N SER A 267 8.43 3.24 22.89
CA SER A 267 7.61 2.79 21.74
C SER A 267 7.20 3.94 20.79
N PRO A 268 8.15 4.77 20.29
CA PRO A 268 7.81 5.99 19.56
C PRO A 268 7.01 5.74 18.29
N GLY A 269 7.25 4.61 17.59
CA GLY A 269 6.44 4.21 16.43
C GLY A 269 4.98 3.92 16.76
N ALA A 270 4.70 3.33 17.93
CA ALA A 270 3.32 3.09 18.38
C ALA A 270 2.63 4.39 18.80
N LEU A 271 3.34 5.28 19.52
CA LEU A 271 2.82 6.60 19.90
C LEU A 271 2.47 7.42 18.65
N LEU A 272 3.35 7.45 17.66
CA LEU A 272 3.09 8.11 16.37
C LEU A 272 1.88 7.51 15.67
N MET A 273 1.77 6.17 15.63
CA MET A 273 0.66 5.51 14.96
C MET A 273 -0.70 5.80 15.61
N ILE A 274 -0.75 5.99 16.94
CA ILE A 274 -1.96 6.41 17.65
C ILE A 274 -2.38 7.82 17.21
N ASP A 275 -1.45 8.76 17.17
CA ASP A 275 -1.72 10.14 16.70
C ASP A 275 -2.21 10.14 15.25
N VAL A 276 -1.53 9.40 14.39
CA VAL A 276 -1.94 9.27 12.97
C VAL A 276 -3.31 8.61 12.82
N THR A 277 -3.61 7.60 13.63
CA THR A 277 -4.95 6.98 13.62
C THR A 277 -6.04 8.00 13.96
N LYS A 278 -5.81 8.87 14.95
CA LYS A 278 -6.75 9.94 15.27
C LYS A 278 -6.93 10.92 14.11
N ARG A 279 -5.83 11.37 13.51
CA ARG A 279 -5.86 12.29 12.35
C ARG A 279 -6.59 11.69 11.15
N LEU A 280 -6.38 10.39 10.87
CA LEU A 280 -7.08 9.70 9.78
C LEU A 280 -8.58 9.56 10.04
N LEU A 281 -9.00 9.38 11.31
CA LEU A 281 -10.41 9.35 11.69
C LEU A 281 -11.07 10.72 11.59
N ASP A 282 -10.33 11.80 11.87
CA ASP A 282 -10.79 13.19 11.80
C ASP A 282 -10.77 13.78 10.38
N ASP A 283 -10.03 13.18 9.43
CA ASP A 283 -9.96 13.71 8.05
C ASP A 283 -11.21 13.34 7.25
N PRO A 284 -12.08 14.33 6.90
CA PRO A 284 -13.32 14.05 6.19
C PRO A 284 -13.10 13.55 4.75
N ASN A 285 -11.89 13.65 4.23
CA ASN A 285 -11.53 13.17 2.89
C ASN A 285 -11.01 11.74 2.89
N ILE A 286 -10.94 11.08 4.05
CA ILE A 286 -10.49 9.69 4.19
C ILE A 286 -11.67 8.83 4.64
N GLU A 287 -12.05 7.87 3.81
CA GLU A 287 -13.10 6.89 4.08
C GLU A 287 -12.56 5.64 4.76
N ARG A 288 -11.31 5.31 4.43
CA ARG A 288 -10.61 4.14 4.99
C ARG A 288 -9.09 4.31 4.91
N ALA A 289 -8.37 3.56 5.76
CA ALA A 289 -6.93 3.42 5.61
C ALA A 289 -6.52 1.94 5.58
N ASP A 290 -5.56 1.63 4.70
CA ASP A 290 -4.90 0.33 4.59
C ASP A 290 -3.53 0.41 5.27
N SER A 291 -3.30 -0.51 6.22
CA SER A 291 -2.03 -0.54 6.94
C SER A 291 -0.85 -0.96 6.08
N LEU A 292 -1.07 -1.65 4.96
CA LEU A 292 -0.06 -2.35 4.19
C LEU A 292 0.82 -3.29 5.03
N ALA A 293 0.40 -3.56 6.25
CA ALA A 293 1.17 -4.36 7.21
C ALA A 293 1.07 -5.85 6.88
N VAL A 294 2.11 -6.57 7.28
CA VAL A 294 2.08 -8.03 7.32
C VAL A 294 1.06 -8.52 8.35
N PRO A 295 0.55 -9.75 8.22
CA PRO A 295 -0.30 -10.37 9.24
C PRO A 295 0.33 -10.26 10.63
N ASP A 296 -0.51 -10.13 11.65
CA ASP A 296 -0.10 -10.08 13.06
C ASP A 296 0.92 -8.98 13.43
N HIS A 297 0.95 -7.91 12.63
CA HIS A 297 1.83 -6.78 12.94
C HIS A 297 1.51 -6.21 14.33
N PRO A 298 2.49 -6.19 15.27
CA PRO A 298 2.23 -5.99 16.70
C PRO A 298 1.58 -4.66 17.06
N VAL A 299 1.77 -3.61 16.27
CA VAL A 299 1.14 -2.31 16.48
C VAL A 299 -0.20 -2.24 15.74
N MET A 300 -0.22 -2.56 14.44
CA MET A 300 -1.41 -2.39 13.59
C MET A 300 -2.55 -3.29 14.02
N THR A 301 -2.26 -4.55 14.38
CA THR A 301 -3.27 -5.51 14.85
C THR A 301 -3.94 -5.08 16.16
N ARG A 302 -3.26 -4.27 16.99
CA ARG A 302 -3.81 -3.75 18.24
C ARG A 302 -4.58 -2.45 18.09
N LEU A 303 -4.15 -1.59 17.14
CA LEU A 303 -4.73 -0.25 16.98
C LEU A 303 -5.94 -0.24 16.06
N TRP A 304 -5.94 -1.06 15.01
CA TRP A 304 -7.01 -1.11 14.03
C TRP A 304 -7.80 -2.40 14.18
N LYS A 305 -9.11 -2.29 14.42
CA LYS A 305 -9.98 -3.44 14.72
C LYS A 305 -10.48 -4.19 13.48
N GLU A 306 -10.59 -3.48 12.34
CA GLU A 306 -11.10 -4.09 11.11
C GLU A 306 -10.01 -4.90 10.40
N ARG A 307 -10.45 -5.94 9.68
CA ARG A 307 -9.59 -6.81 8.88
C ARG A 307 -10.10 -6.92 7.46
N GLU A 308 -9.17 -7.00 6.53
CA GLU A 308 -9.43 -7.34 5.14
C GLU A 308 -8.60 -8.56 4.75
N THR A 309 -9.29 -9.59 4.27
CA THR A 309 -8.60 -10.78 3.75
C THR A 309 -8.03 -10.45 2.38
N MET A 310 -6.72 -10.58 2.25
CA MET A 310 -5.97 -10.47 1.01
C MET A 310 -5.63 -11.87 0.51
N GLU A 311 -5.68 -12.07 -0.80
CA GLU A 311 -5.37 -13.36 -1.44
C GLU A 311 -4.60 -13.16 -2.74
N THR A 312 -4.11 -14.25 -3.29
CA THR A 312 -3.64 -14.34 -4.68
C THR A 312 -4.69 -15.10 -5.47
N LEU A 313 -5.26 -14.48 -6.49
CA LEU A 313 -6.23 -15.08 -7.38
C LEU A 313 -5.52 -15.62 -8.64
N LEU A 314 -5.77 -16.89 -8.95
CA LEU A 314 -5.28 -17.55 -10.15
C LEU A 314 -6.46 -17.87 -11.06
N ILE A 315 -6.34 -17.58 -12.35
CA ILE A 315 -7.35 -17.86 -13.36
C ILE A 315 -6.68 -18.60 -14.50
N GLY A 316 -7.17 -19.79 -14.82
CA GLY A 316 -6.81 -20.46 -16.06
C GLY A 316 -7.48 -19.76 -17.23
N LEU A 317 -6.74 -19.49 -18.31
CA LEU A 317 -7.25 -18.76 -19.48
C LEU A 317 -7.79 -19.69 -20.57
N ASN A 318 -7.71 -21.00 -20.35
CA ASN A 318 -8.35 -22.04 -21.18
C ASN A 318 -9.30 -22.86 -20.30
N PRO A 319 -10.46 -23.26 -20.81
CA PRO A 319 -11.42 -24.10 -20.10
C PRO A 319 -10.85 -25.47 -19.74
#